data_49d7e60e6b3b5036f9cfb303703b35f7
#
_entry.id   49d7e60e6b3b5036f9cfb303703b35f7
#
_cell.length_a   1.000
_cell.length_b   1.000
_cell.length_c   1.000
_cell.angle_alpha   90.00
_cell.angle_beta   90.00
_cell.angle_gamma   90.00
#
_symmetry.space_group_name_H-M   'P 1'
#
loop_
_entity.id
_entity.type
_entity.pdbx_description
1 polymer ?
#
loop_
_entity_poly.entity_id
_entity_poly.type
_entity_poly.pdbx_seq_one_letter_code
_entity_poly.pdbx_strand_id
1 'polypeptide(L)'
;MCIRDRSQRIDLTPKMILEYLGYLENAFFVRRVRPVDIQGKKQFRIGEKYYFEDLGIRHVLRPFRPNDIGQVLENVVYHHLMVCGYTVHVGRDGDREVDFVAERDGEKLYVQVATSVMEQKTWEREYGNLLGIRDNYPKIVVTLDPLEGASFQGIRQIPVRRFLLMNN
;
A
#
# COMPACT_ATOMS: atom_id res chain seq x y z
N MET A 1 2.91 10.38 3.08
CA MET A 1 3.55 11.72 3.27
C MET A 1 3.71 12.37 1.90
N CYS A 2 3.11 13.54 1.68
CA CYS A 2 3.06 14.23 0.39
C CYS A 2 4.44 14.81 -0.01
N ILE A 3 4.73 14.88 -1.32
CA ILE A 3 5.97 15.49 -1.86
C ILE A 3 6.09 16.96 -1.43
N ARG A 4 4.96 17.70 -1.33
CA ARG A 4 4.95 19.09 -0.82
C ARG A 4 5.47 19.22 0.62
N ASP A 5 5.10 18.29 1.52
CA ASP A 5 5.57 18.32 2.91
C ASP A 5 7.07 18.06 3.00
N ARG A 6 7.63 17.32 2.06
CA ARG A 6 9.07 17.03 1.98
C ARG A 6 9.85 18.26 1.50
N SER A 7 9.34 18.96 0.48
CA SER A 7 10.01 20.16 -0.06
C SER A 7 10.13 21.30 0.96
N GLN A 8 9.17 21.42 1.88
CA GLN A 8 9.22 22.45 2.94
C GLN A 8 10.23 22.16 4.05
N ARG A 9 10.66 20.88 4.20
CA ARG A 9 11.63 20.46 5.24
C ARG A 9 13.07 20.43 4.77
N ILE A 10 13.29 20.36 3.48
CA ILE A 10 14.62 20.28 2.86
C ILE A 10 14.60 21.24 1.69
N ASP A 11 15.12 22.34 1.76
CA ASP A 11 15.19 23.44 0.78
C ASP A 11 15.34 23.00 -0.71
N LEU A 12 14.45 22.07 -1.13
CA LEU A 12 14.38 21.47 -2.46
C LEU A 12 13.02 21.74 -3.08
N THR A 13 13.02 22.05 -4.38
CA THR A 13 11.75 22.17 -5.12
C THR A 13 11.08 20.80 -5.31
N PRO A 14 9.75 20.74 -5.45
CA PRO A 14 9.05 19.49 -5.77
C PRO A 14 9.60 18.81 -7.04
N LYS A 15 10.04 19.59 -8.04
CA LYS A 15 10.64 19.08 -9.26
C LYS A 15 11.95 18.34 -8.99
N MET A 16 12.84 18.92 -8.17
CA MET A 16 14.10 18.27 -7.80
C MET A 16 13.86 16.98 -7.02
N ILE A 17 12.88 16.96 -6.10
CA ILE A 17 12.53 15.74 -5.36
C ILE A 17 12.09 14.62 -6.32
N LEU A 18 11.24 14.93 -7.31
CA LEU A 18 10.81 13.98 -8.33
C LEU A 18 11.98 13.45 -9.16
N GLU A 19 12.94 14.31 -9.51
CA GLU A 19 14.13 13.95 -10.25
C GLU A 19 15.02 12.98 -9.44
N TYR A 20 15.29 13.28 -8.17
CA TYR A 20 16.03 12.36 -7.28
C TYR A 20 15.30 11.02 -7.08
N LEU A 21 13.98 11.04 -6.93
CA LEU A 21 13.19 9.81 -6.85
C LEU A 21 13.29 9.00 -8.15
N GLY A 22 13.35 9.67 -9.31
CA GLY A 22 13.61 9.02 -10.60
C GLY A 22 14.98 8.35 -10.66
N TYR A 23 16.02 8.99 -10.13
CA TYR A 23 17.36 8.36 -10.06
C TYR A 23 17.37 7.15 -9.15
N LEU A 24 16.70 7.21 -7.99
CA LEU A 24 16.57 6.08 -7.07
C LEU A 24 15.74 4.93 -7.68
N GLU A 25 14.72 5.24 -8.47
CA GLU A 25 13.93 4.25 -9.21
C GLU A 25 14.79 3.55 -10.29
N ASN A 26 15.54 4.34 -11.08
CA ASN A 26 16.45 3.79 -12.12
C ASN A 26 17.61 2.97 -11.53
N ALA A 27 18.04 3.28 -10.30
CA ALA A 27 19.06 2.53 -9.58
C ALA A 27 18.50 1.35 -8.77
N PHE A 28 17.22 1.02 -8.92
CA PHE A 28 16.52 -0.08 -8.21
C PHE A 28 16.57 0.02 -6.67
N PHE A 29 16.66 1.23 -6.13
CA PHE A 29 16.53 1.45 -4.68
C PHE A 29 15.08 1.50 -4.24
N VAL A 30 14.22 2.03 -5.10
CA VAL A 30 12.78 2.16 -4.83
C VAL A 30 11.96 1.82 -6.07
N ARG A 31 10.74 1.36 -5.84
CA ARG A 31 9.69 1.21 -6.85
C ARG A 31 8.64 2.28 -6.69
N ARG A 32 8.28 2.89 -7.79
CA ARG A 32 7.17 3.84 -7.85
C ARG A 32 5.86 3.11 -8.16
N VAL A 33 4.87 3.29 -7.30
CA VAL A 33 3.52 2.74 -7.48
C VAL A 33 2.56 3.89 -7.75
N ARG A 34 1.92 3.83 -8.90
CA ARG A 34 1.01 4.87 -9.38
C ARG A 34 -0.41 4.65 -8.87
N PRO A 35 -1.15 5.74 -8.62
CA PRO A 35 -2.55 5.62 -8.25
C PRO A 35 -3.42 5.30 -9.48
N VAL A 36 -4.47 4.50 -9.24
CA VAL A 36 -5.55 4.24 -10.18
C VAL A 36 -6.89 4.64 -9.58
N ASP A 37 -7.79 5.13 -10.42
CA ASP A 37 -9.17 5.37 -10.01
C ASP A 37 -9.94 4.05 -10.03
N ILE A 38 -10.42 3.63 -8.87
CA ILE A 38 -11.18 2.37 -8.72
C ILE A 38 -12.49 2.44 -9.52
N GLN A 39 -13.11 3.60 -9.62
CA GLN A 39 -14.35 3.80 -10.38
C GLN A 39 -14.10 4.11 -11.87
N GLY A 40 -12.86 4.24 -12.31
CA GLY A 40 -12.48 4.50 -13.69
C GLY A 40 -12.83 5.90 -14.22
N LYS A 41 -13.15 6.85 -13.33
CA LYS A 41 -13.67 8.19 -13.71
C LYS A 41 -12.61 9.29 -13.80
N LYS A 42 -11.42 9.09 -13.24
CA LYS A 42 -10.36 10.12 -13.15
C LYS A 42 -8.98 9.55 -13.32
N GLN A 43 -8.09 10.30 -13.99
CA GLN A 43 -6.65 10.04 -13.93
C GLN A 43 -6.03 10.87 -12.80
N PHE A 44 -5.40 10.21 -11.84
CA PHE A 44 -4.68 10.90 -10.77
C PHE A 44 -3.23 11.18 -11.21
N ARG A 45 -2.83 12.45 -11.12
CA ARG A 45 -1.44 12.88 -11.36
C ARG A 45 -0.62 12.98 -10.07
N ILE A 46 -1.26 12.84 -8.90
CA ILE A 46 -0.65 13.06 -7.58
C ILE A 46 -1.08 11.90 -6.69
N GLY A 47 -0.17 11.43 -5.82
CA GLY A 47 -0.47 10.37 -4.86
C GLY A 47 0.33 9.09 -5.10
N GLU A 48 1.42 9.17 -5.87
CA GLU A 48 2.35 8.06 -6.03
C GLU A 48 2.97 7.67 -4.69
N LYS A 49 3.08 6.36 -4.44
CA LYS A 49 3.85 5.81 -3.31
C LYS A 49 5.18 5.25 -3.82
N TYR A 50 6.17 5.23 -2.93
CA TYR A 50 7.49 4.68 -3.22
C TYR A 50 7.83 3.64 -2.17
N TYR A 51 8.13 2.42 -2.61
CA TYR A 51 8.51 1.29 -1.78
C TYR A 51 9.98 0.99 -2.01
N PHE A 52 10.72 0.71 -0.93
CA PHE A 52 12.11 0.28 -1.03
C PHE A 52 12.18 -1.13 -1.60
N GLU A 53 13.13 -1.38 -2.50
CA GLU A 53 13.42 -2.74 -3.00
C GLU A 53 14.01 -3.63 -1.91
N ASP A 54 14.80 -3.04 -1.02
CA ASP A 54 15.44 -3.72 0.09
C ASP A 54 15.19 -2.94 1.39
N LEU A 55 14.55 -3.61 2.35
CA LEU A 55 14.27 -3.02 3.66
C LEU A 55 15.54 -2.87 4.52
N GLY A 56 16.61 -3.66 4.25
CA GLY A 56 17.90 -3.49 4.89
C GLY A 56 18.52 -2.14 4.52
N ILE A 57 18.51 -1.77 3.24
CA ILE A 57 18.95 -0.45 2.78
C ILE A 57 18.10 0.65 3.43
N ARG A 58 16.77 0.48 3.48
CA ARG A 58 15.90 1.43 4.18
C ARG A 58 16.32 1.64 5.64
N HIS A 59 16.65 0.56 6.36
CA HIS A 59 17.02 0.64 7.77
C HIS A 59 18.42 1.25 8.00
N VAL A 60 19.35 1.07 7.07
CA VAL A 60 20.64 1.76 7.10
C VAL A 60 20.46 3.28 6.91
N LEU A 61 19.64 3.69 5.93
CA LEU A 61 19.39 5.09 5.65
C LEU A 61 18.53 5.78 6.72
N ARG A 62 17.61 5.03 7.32
CA ARG A 62 16.68 5.50 8.35
C ARG A 62 16.51 4.43 9.41
N PRO A 63 17.09 4.61 10.61
CA PRO A 63 16.92 3.67 11.71
C PRO A 63 15.45 3.38 11.98
N PHE A 64 15.14 2.13 12.26
CA PHE A 64 13.79 1.68 12.57
C PHE A 64 13.22 2.45 13.78
N ARG A 65 11.97 2.87 13.65
CA ARG A 65 11.17 3.46 14.73
C ARG A 65 9.87 2.66 14.87
N PRO A 66 9.35 2.46 16.10
CA PRO A 66 8.10 1.71 16.29
C PRO A 66 6.93 2.20 15.42
N ASN A 67 6.84 3.51 15.21
CA ASN A 67 5.81 4.11 14.36
C ASN A 67 5.98 3.84 12.85
N ASP A 68 7.10 3.26 12.44
CA ASP A 68 7.36 2.92 11.03
C ASP A 68 6.84 1.52 10.67
N ILE A 69 6.38 0.73 11.64
CA ILE A 69 5.97 -0.67 11.42
C ILE A 69 4.89 -0.81 10.35
N GLY A 70 3.92 0.10 10.31
CA GLY A 70 2.87 0.11 9.28
C GLY A 70 3.44 0.28 7.88
N GLN A 71 4.39 1.20 7.70
CA GLN A 71 5.05 1.43 6.41
C GLN A 71 5.94 0.25 5.99
N VAL A 72 6.58 -0.41 6.96
CA VAL A 72 7.38 -1.62 6.70
C VAL A 72 6.45 -2.77 6.28
N LEU A 73 5.34 -2.96 6.97
CA LEU A 73 4.35 -3.97 6.64
C LEU A 73 3.76 -3.75 5.24
N GLU A 74 3.42 -2.52 4.91
CA GLU A 74 2.92 -2.14 3.58
C GLU A 74 3.96 -2.45 2.49
N ASN A 75 5.25 -2.16 2.74
CA ASN A 75 6.34 -2.50 1.82
C ASN A 75 6.48 -4.03 1.63
N VAL A 76 6.38 -4.82 2.69
CA VAL A 76 6.43 -6.30 2.64
C VAL A 76 5.27 -6.86 1.82
N VAL A 77 4.05 -6.36 2.06
CA VAL A 77 2.84 -6.78 1.31
C VAL A 77 2.98 -6.42 -0.17
N TYR A 78 3.47 -5.23 -0.49
CA TYR A 78 3.76 -4.81 -1.86
C TYR A 78 4.67 -5.81 -2.57
N HIS A 79 5.82 -6.13 -1.99
CA HIS A 79 6.77 -7.06 -2.60
C HIS A 79 6.20 -8.47 -2.77
N HIS A 80 5.44 -8.94 -1.80
CA HIS A 80 4.78 -10.25 -1.94
C HIS A 80 3.82 -10.28 -3.12
N LEU A 81 2.99 -9.25 -3.28
CA LEU A 81 2.11 -9.14 -4.44
C LEU A 81 2.88 -9.14 -5.76
N MET A 82 4.00 -8.40 -5.83
CA MET A 82 4.87 -8.38 -7.02
C MET A 82 5.47 -9.75 -7.32
N VAL A 83 5.97 -10.46 -6.29
CA VAL A 83 6.52 -11.82 -6.42
C VAL A 83 5.46 -12.81 -6.90
N CYS A 84 4.20 -12.64 -6.46
CA CYS A 84 3.06 -13.43 -6.93
C CYS A 84 2.59 -13.06 -8.35
N GLY A 85 3.27 -12.14 -9.05
CA GLY A 85 2.99 -11.78 -10.44
C GLY A 85 1.90 -10.74 -10.63
N TYR A 86 1.48 -10.03 -9.58
CA TYR A 86 0.51 -8.96 -9.70
C TYR A 86 1.14 -7.67 -10.22
N THR A 87 0.41 -6.95 -11.07
CA THR A 87 0.63 -5.52 -11.29
C THR A 87 -0.06 -4.75 -10.17
N VAL A 88 0.69 -3.91 -9.45
CA VAL A 88 0.20 -3.28 -8.23
C VAL A 88 0.06 -1.78 -8.40
N HIS A 89 -1.08 -1.24 -7.98
CA HIS A 89 -1.42 0.18 -7.98
C HIS A 89 -1.90 0.63 -6.60
N VAL A 90 -1.85 1.93 -6.32
CA VAL A 90 -2.55 2.53 -5.18
C VAL A 90 -4.00 2.78 -5.59
N GLY A 91 -4.98 2.30 -4.83
CA GLY A 91 -6.38 2.53 -5.14
C GLY A 91 -6.86 3.91 -4.67
N ARG A 92 -7.62 4.61 -5.52
CA ARG A 92 -8.31 5.85 -5.16
C ARG A 92 -9.79 5.74 -5.48
N ASP A 93 -10.63 6.09 -4.50
CA ASP A 93 -12.08 6.20 -4.65
C ASP A 93 -12.55 7.54 -4.04
N GLY A 94 -12.54 8.59 -4.84
CA GLY A 94 -12.70 9.96 -4.35
C GLY A 94 -11.59 10.35 -3.38
N ASP A 95 -11.95 10.67 -2.14
CA ASP A 95 -11.01 11.03 -1.07
C ASP A 95 -10.47 9.80 -0.29
N ARG A 96 -11.00 8.61 -0.58
CA ARG A 96 -10.57 7.37 0.06
C ARG A 96 -9.38 6.77 -0.66
N GLU A 97 -8.50 6.16 0.10
CA GLU A 97 -7.36 5.44 -0.41
C GLU A 97 -7.45 3.96 -0.01
N VAL A 98 -7.17 3.09 -0.96
CA VAL A 98 -6.92 1.66 -0.73
C VAL A 98 -5.43 1.43 -1.00
N ASP A 99 -4.74 0.77 -0.08
CA ASP A 99 -3.29 0.65 -0.18
C ASP A 99 -2.87 -0.01 -1.49
N PHE A 100 -3.54 -1.10 -1.87
CA PHE A 100 -3.23 -1.77 -3.13
C PHE A 100 -4.47 -2.22 -3.90
N VAL A 101 -4.43 -1.96 -5.20
CA VAL A 101 -5.21 -2.65 -6.24
C VAL A 101 -4.22 -3.53 -6.99
N ALA A 102 -4.30 -4.83 -6.79
CA ALA A 102 -3.43 -5.81 -7.41
C ALA A 102 -4.19 -6.49 -8.56
N GLU A 103 -3.61 -6.47 -9.76
CA GLU A 103 -4.22 -7.02 -10.97
C GLU A 103 -3.35 -8.12 -11.56
N ARG A 104 -3.96 -9.27 -11.88
CA ARG A 104 -3.32 -10.40 -12.55
C ARG A 104 -4.35 -11.16 -13.39
N ASP A 105 -4.03 -11.45 -14.64
CA ASP A 105 -4.87 -12.25 -15.55
C ASP A 105 -6.32 -11.73 -15.71
N GLY A 106 -6.50 -10.41 -15.62
CA GLY A 106 -7.81 -9.75 -15.70
C GLY A 106 -8.61 -9.75 -14.39
N GLU A 107 -8.12 -10.39 -13.35
CA GLU A 107 -8.70 -10.40 -12.02
C GLU A 107 -8.09 -9.29 -11.14
N LYS A 108 -8.88 -8.82 -10.17
CA LYS A 108 -8.46 -7.79 -9.21
C LYS A 108 -8.53 -8.30 -7.78
N LEU A 109 -7.61 -7.83 -6.96
CA LEU A 109 -7.59 -8.01 -5.52
C LEU A 109 -7.39 -6.65 -4.85
N TYR A 110 -8.27 -6.28 -3.95
CA TYR A 110 -8.11 -5.08 -3.13
C TYR A 110 -7.50 -5.44 -1.79
N VAL A 111 -6.41 -4.77 -1.44
CA VAL A 111 -5.66 -5.05 -0.22
C VAL A 111 -5.50 -3.78 0.59
N GLN A 112 -5.94 -3.83 1.83
CA GLN A 112 -5.66 -2.83 2.85
C GLN A 112 -4.68 -3.41 3.86
N VAL A 113 -3.76 -2.59 4.38
CA VAL A 113 -2.70 -3.02 5.29
C VAL A 113 -2.79 -2.23 6.58
N ALA A 114 -2.94 -2.92 7.70
CA ALA A 114 -2.98 -2.31 9.02
C ALA A 114 -2.09 -3.08 10.00
N THR A 115 -1.47 -2.40 10.95
CA THR A 115 -0.74 -3.07 12.04
C THR A 115 -1.67 -3.87 12.92
N SER A 116 -2.85 -3.32 13.21
CA SER A 116 -3.91 -3.98 13.95
C SER A 116 -5.27 -3.36 13.58
N VAL A 117 -6.31 -4.17 13.63
CA VAL A 117 -7.72 -3.73 13.49
C VAL A 117 -8.54 -4.00 14.75
N MET A 118 -7.88 -4.23 15.87
CA MET A 118 -8.55 -4.47 17.16
C MET A 118 -9.20 -3.18 17.74
N GLU A 119 -8.66 -2.02 17.40
CA GLU A 119 -9.23 -0.74 17.78
C GLU A 119 -10.37 -0.35 16.83
N GLN A 120 -11.54 -0.02 17.38
CA GLN A 120 -12.76 0.30 16.62
C GLN A 120 -12.54 1.37 15.54
N LYS A 121 -11.84 2.44 15.88
CA LYS A 121 -11.57 3.55 14.95
C LYS A 121 -10.71 3.12 13.75
N THR A 122 -9.69 2.30 13.99
CA THR A 122 -8.85 1.75 12.94
C THR A 122 -9.66 0.78 12.08
N TRP A 123 -10.43 -0.09 12.70
CA TRP A 123 -11.33 -1.02 12.03
C TRP A 123 -12.28 -0.29 11.07
N GLU A 124 -13.00 0.73 11.55
CA GLU A 124 -13.95 1.51 10.75
C GLU A 124 -13.28 2.17 9.54
N ARG A 125 -12.06 2.66 9.69
CA ARG A 125 -11.30 3.25 8.60
C ARG A 125 -10.89 2.21 7.55
N GLU A 126 -10.24 1.13 7.96
CA GLU A 126 -9.66 0.15 7.04
C GLU A 126 -10.73 -0.65 6.30
N TYR A 127 -11.76 -1.10 7.00
CA TYR A 127 -12.89 -1.76 6.35
C TYR A 127 -13.78 -0.78 5.58
N GLY A 128 -13.98 0.44 6.08
CA GLY A 128 -14.78 1.46 5.42
C GLY A 128 -14.27 1.85 4.04
N ASN A 129 -12.94 1.88 3.84
CA ASN A 129 -12.33 2.12 2.54
C ASN A 129 -12.70 1.02 1.53
N LEU A 130 -12.65 -0.24 1.95
CA LEU A 130 -12.97 -1.39 1.09
C LEU A 130 -14.47 -1.57 0.85
N LEU A 131 -15.30 -1.30 1.85
CA LEU A 131 -16.77 -1.38 1.75
C LEU A 131 -17.37 -0.40 0.74
N GLY A 132 -16.68 0.73 0.50
CA GLY A 132 -17.08 1.71 -0.50
C GLY A 132 -16.97 1.21 -1.94
N ILE A 133 -16.19 0.17 -2.20
CA ILE A 133 -15.94 -0.35 -3.54
C ILE A 133 -17.10 -1.25 -3.96
N ARG A 134 -17.83 -0.82 -5.00
CA ARG A 134 -19.07 -1.46 -5.48
C ARG A 134 -18.83 -2.49 -6.60
N ASP A 135 -17.87 -3.36 -6.42
CA ASP A 135 -17.62 -4.49 -7.30
C ASP A 135 -17.51 -5.80 -6.52
N ASN A 136 -17.44 -6.92 -7.25
CA ASN A 136 -17.42 -8.27 -6.67
C ASN A 136 -16.02 -8.87 -6.54
N TYR A 137 -14.97 -8.09 -6.82
CA TYR A 137 -13.61 -8.57 -6.65
C TYR A 137 -13.26 -8.79 -5.17
N PRO A 138 -12.39 -9.75 -4.87
CA PRO A 138 -11.96 -10.03 -3.51
C PRO A 138 -11.37 -8.80 -2.81
N LYS A 139 -11.70 -8.66 -1.53
CA LYS A 139 -11.24 -7.58 -0.65
C LYS A 139 -10.65 -8.21 0.61
N ILE A 140 -9.43 -7.80 0.96
CA ILE A 140 -8.74 -8.32 2.15
C ILE A 140 -8.11 -7.19 2.96
N VAL A 141 -8.02 -7.42 4.28
CA VAL A 141 -7.24 -6.60 5.19
C VAL A 141 -6.10 -7.47 5.73
N VAL A 142 -4.86 -7.09 5.46
CA VAL A 142 -3.65 -7.78 5.95
C VAL A 142 -3.18 -7.10 7.23
N THR A 143 -3.01 -7.88 8.30
CA THR A 143 -2.66 -7.33 9.62
C THR A 143 -1.53 -8.11 10.31
N LEU A 144 -0.97 -7.53 11.38
CA LEU A 144 -0.11 -8.25 12.32
C LEU A 144 -0.90 -8.99 13.39
N ASP A 145 -2.22 -8.76 13.47
CA ASP A 145 -3.08 -9.46 14.43
C ASP A 145 -3.04 -10.98 14.17
N PRO A 146 -2.91 -11.80 15.23
CA PRO A 146 -2.75 -13.25 15.07
C PRO A 146 -4.07 -13.99 14.73
N LEU A 147 -5.21 -13.32 14.84
CA LEU A 147 -6.53 -13.93 14.63
C LEU A 147 -6.77 -14.22 13.16
N GLU A 148 -7.04 -15.49 12.85
CA GLU A 148 -7.42 -15.94 11.52
C GLU A 148 -8.95 -16.09 11.38
N GLY A 149 -9.43 -15.89 10.14
CA GLY A 149 -10.81 -16.23 9.77
C GLY A 149 -11.86 -15.18 10.11
N ALA A 150 -11.48 -14.05 10.67
CA ALA A 150 -12.41 -12.94 10.78
C ALA A 150 -12.81 -12.43 9.39
N SER A 151 -14.10 -12.32 9.14
CA SER A 151 -14.62 -11.71 7.92
C SER A 151 -15.76 -10.76 8.27
N PHE A 152 -15.82 -9.65 7.55
CA PHE A 152 -16.90 -8.69 7.70
C PHE A 152 -17.42 -8.27 6.33
N GLN A 153 -18.69 -8.53 6.07
CA GLN A 153 -19.36 -8.21 4.79
C GLN A 153 -18.56 -8.66 3.54
N GLY A 154 -17.98 -9.87 3.59
CA GLY A 154 -17.19 -10.44 2.51
C GLY A 154 -15.71 -10.00 2.46
N ILE A 155 -15.29 -9.04 3.29
CA ILE A 155 -13.89 -8.64 3.43
C ILE A 155 -13.23 -9.58 4.45
N ARG A 156 -12.15 -10.26 4.04
CA ARG A 156 -11.41 -11.19 4.90
C ARG A 156 -10.25 -10.49 5.59
N GLN A 157 -10.09 -10.75 6.89
CA GLN A 157 -8.86 -10.41 7.61
C GLN A 157 -7.87 -11.56 7.50
N ILE A 158 -6.63 -11.25 7.13
CA ILE A 158 -5.56 -12.24 6.95
C ILE A 158 -4.33 -11.78 7.71
N PRO A 159 -3.81 -12.57 8.67
CA PRO A 159 -2.51 -12.31 9.28
C PRO A 159 -1.42 -12.27 8.22
N VAL A 160 -0.48 -11.31 8.30
CA VAL A 160 0.60 -11.15 7.31
C VAL A 160 1.40 -12.44 7.12
N ARG A 161 1.67 -13.18 8.19
CA ARG A 161 2.39 -14.46 8.11
C ARG A 161 1.68 -15.45 7.18
N ARG A 162 0.34 -15.54 7.28
CA ARG A 162 -0.45 -16.39 6.41
C ARG A 162 -0.51 -15.86 4.98
N PHE A 163 -0.69 -14.55 4.83
CA PHE A 163 -0.69 -13.89 3.54
C PHE A 163 0.59 -14.19 2.74
N LEU A 164 1.77 -14.10 3.38
CA LEU A 164 3.06 -14.38 2.75
C LEU A 164 3.28 -15.88 2.39
N LEU A 165 2.48 -16.78 2.92
CA LEU A 165 2.51 -18.20 2.57
C LEU A 165 1.47 -18.58 1.50
N MET A 166 0.61 -17.65 1.10
CA MET A 166 -0.37 -17.87 0.04
C MET A 166 0.32 -17.68 -1.31
N ASN A 167 0.35 -18.73 -2.12
CA ASN A 167 0.63 -18.62 -3.55
C ASN A 167 -0.68 -18.19 -4.23
N ASN A 168 -0.86 -16.91 -4.35
CA ASN A 168 -2.02 -16.35 -5.03
C ASN A 168 -1.87 -16.45 -6.54
#